data_b9fd5439ed849ee2dca583e6db201704
#
_entry.id   b9fd5439ed849ee2dca583e6db201704
#
_cell.length_a   1.000
_cell.length_b   1.000
_cell.length_c   1.000
_cell.angle_alpha   90.00
_cell.angle_beta   90.00
_cell.angle_gamma   90.00
#
_symmetry.space_group_name_H-M   'P 1'
#
loop_
_entity.id
_entity.type
_entity.pdbx_description
1 polymer ?
#
loop_
_entity_poly.entity_id
_entity_poly.type
_entity_poly.pdbx_seq_one_letter_code
_entity_poly.pdbx_strand_id
1 'polypeptide(L)'
;MKDSATTFRFNKSALLAIEPTSKRVWYRDTQTAGLALCVTPAGSKTFYVVRRVSGMGRKGNTEFLRLAAFPDMTVEQARADARDKLKTLNAGESVRAGKRSKKDEWTLGDLWQIWKDERALGPVPDKPIKRSWKKDQRLYDNHLKSRAKRKVSEITPVVAGKIFRDVTVLSGPVEANHVKRLARAMWNHAMKQHGVAIANPWTAVKSNHEEHREAWVKPSQMPALFKAVDSLTNRDAADFIKLCLFTGARSGNVKAMRWDQLELESASWTIPSSHHKNKRTHTVPLPLPAVAILKARRGVSKEWVFPSSTSSSGHLIDIRESWKQAVTGFAAELQMEKVPDLRIHDLRHTTASWLVGQGVSLPMVGKLLGHAAQATTARYAHLATDPVREALNKATAAMEAMPNEQ
;
A
#
# COMPACT_ATOMS: atom_id res chain seq x y z
N MET A 1 -32.35 -7.96 8.16
CA MET A 1 -33.30 -6.84 8.23
C MET A 1 -32.56 -5.51 8.41
N LYS A 2 -32.02 -4.91 7.33
CA LYS A 2 -31.37 -3.56 7.37
C LYS A 2 -31.57 -2.75 6.08
N ASP A 3 -32.51 -3.13 5.21
CA ASP A 3 -32.71 -2.47 3.90
C ASP A 3 -33.95 -1.55 3.78
N SER A 4 -34.82 -1.47 4.80
CA SER A 4 -36.05 -0.68 4.70
C SER A 4 -35.85 0.83 4.86
N ALA A 5 -34.81 1.28 5.57
CA ALA A 5 -34.57 2.70 5.84
C ALA A 5 -34.00 3.48 4.65
N THR A 6 -33.40 2.80 3.66
CA THR A 6 -32.73 3.45 2.51
C THR A 6 -33.46 3.22 1.18
N THR A 7 -34.62 2.55 1.20
CA THR A 7 -35.42 2.26 0.01
C THR A 7 -36.84 2.75 0.24
N PHE A 8 -37.28 3.77 -0.51
CA PHE A 8 -38.61 4.37 -0.41
C PHE A 8 -39.03 5.06 -1.72
N ARG A 9 -40.29 5.44 -1.84
CA ARG A 9 -40.77 6.20 -3.00
C ARG A 9 -40.28 7.63 -2.92
N PHE A 10 -39.47 8.05 -3.88
CA PHE A 10 -38.95 9.42 -3.96
C PHE A 10 -40.11 10.42 -4.21
N ASN A 11 -40.15 11.46 -3.42
CA ASN A 11 -40.90 12.68 -3.64
C ASN A 11 -40.13 13.88 -3.09
N LYS A 12 -40.47 15.08 -3.49
CA LYS A 12 -39.73 16.29 -3.15
C LYS A 12 -39.60 16.48 -1.64
N SER A 13 -40.66 16.30 -0.87
CA SER A 13 -40.65 16.48 0.59
C SER A 13 -39.77 15.44 1.29
N ALA A 14 -39.86 14.18 0.91
CA ALA A 14 -39.02 13.13 1.48
C ALA A 14 -37.53 13.36 1.18
N LEU A 15 -37.18 13.79 -0.03
CA LEU A 15 -35.78 14.07 -0.39
C LEU A 15 -35.23 15.31 0.32
N LEU A 16 -36.07 16.33 0.58
CA LEU A 16 -35.69 17.50 1.37
C LEU A 16 -35.37 17.11 2.83
N ALA A 17 -36.19 16.24 3.40
CA ALA A 17 -36.09 15.80 4.79
C ALA A 17 -34.88 14.89 5.10
N ILE A 18 -34.14 14.42 4.09
CA ILE A 18 -32.93 13.61 4.31
C ILE A 18 -31.84 14.50 4.86
N GLU A 19 -31.38 14.22 6.07
CA GLU A 19 -30.22 14.87 6.67
C GLU A 19 -28.91 14.16 6.26
N PRO A 20 -27.83 14.92 6.06
CA PRO A 20 -26.52 14.33 5.80
C PRO A 20 -26.00 13.59 7.02
N THR A 21 -25.32 12.47 6.80
CA THR A 21 -24.67 11.68 7.84
C THR A 21 -23.16 11.78 7.72
N SER A 22 -22.41 11.26 8.70
CA SER A 22 -20.94 11.22 8.67
C SER A 22 -20.35 10.40 7.51
N LYS A 23 -21.20 9.62 6.80
CA LYS A 23 -20.80 8.78 5.65
C LYS A 23 -21.72 9.06 4.47
N ARG A 24 -21.21 8.73 3.26
CA ARG A 24 -22.02 8.75 2.04
C ARG A 24 -23.10 7.67 2.11
N VAL A 25 -24.37 8.06 1.92
CA VAL A 25 -25.51 7.14 1.93
C VAL A 25 -26.19 7.11 0.56
N TRP A 26 -26.64 5.91 0.17
CA TRP A 26 -27.38 5.67 -1.07
C TRP A 26 -28.80 5.32 -0.76
N TYR A 27 -29.74 6.08 -1.28
CA TYR A 27 -31.17 5.84 -1.22
C TYR A 27 -31.66 5.31 -2.57
N ARG A 28 -32.65 4.45 -2.57
CA ARG A 28 -33.22 3.81 -3.78
C ARG A 28 -34.70 4.14 -3.94
N ASP A 29 -35.07 4.49 -5.18
CA ASP A 29 -36.48 4.72 -5.50
C ASP A 29 -37.22 3.41 -5.70
N THR A 30 -38.38 3.24 -5.00
CA THR A 30 -39.22 2.07 -5.16
C THR A 30 -40.02 2.09 -6.45
N GLN A 31 -40.30 3.28 -7.04
CA GLN A 31 -41.07 3.43 -8.25
C GLN A 31 -40.28 3.20 -9.54
N THR A 32 -38.98 3.48 -9.52
CA THR A 32 -38.08 3.27 -10.66
C THR A 32 -36.88 2.46 -10.21
N ALA A 33 -36.95 1.14 -10.38
CA ALA A 33 -35.87 0.24 -10.02
C ALA A 33 -34.56 0.60 -10.75
N GLY A 34 -33.51 0.91 -9.99
CA GLY A 34 -32.24 1.38 -10.54
C GLY A 34 -32.03 2.88 -10.42
N LEU A 35 -33.03 3.68 -10.08
CA LEU A 35 -32.83 5.08 -9.69
C LEU A 35 -32.39 5.14 -8.23
N ALA A 36 -31.31 5.87 -7.97
CA ALA A 36 -30.77 6.08 -6.64
C ALA A 36 -30.42 7.56 -6.39
N LEU A 37 -30.46 7.97 -5.14
CA LEU A 37 -29.96 9.27 -4.67
C LEU A 37 -28.74 9.04 -3.79
N CYS A 38 -27.65 9.69 -4.11
CA CYS A 38 -26.43 9.71 -3.29
C CYS A 38 -26.43 10.99 -2.44
N VAL A 39 -26.34 10.84 -1.12
CA VAL A 39 -26.20 11.95 -0.19
C VAL A 39 -24.79 11.90 0.40
N THR A 40 -24.06 13.00 0.29
CA THR A 40 -22.69 13.12 0.81
C THR A 40 -22.72 13.70 2.22
N PRO A 41 -21.65 13.56 3.03
CA PRO A 41 -21.53 14.21 4.34
C PRO A 41 -21.65 15.74 4.28
N ALA A 42 -21.31 16.34 3.14
CA ALA A 42 -21.46 17.79 2.91
C ALA A 42 -22.90 18.20 2.51
N GLY A 43 -23.87 17.29 2.59
CA GLY A 43 -25.28 17.58 2.27
C GLY A 43 -25.63 17.59 0.78
N SER A 44 -24.67 17.38 -0.13
CA SER A 44 -24.98 17.31 -1.56
C SER A 44 -25.80 16.07 -1.89
N LYS A 45 -26.92 16.27 -2.57
CA LYS A 45 -27.87 15.23 -3.00
C LYS A 45 -27.81 15.10 -4.52
N THR A 46 -27.45 13.93 -5.04
CA THR A 46 -27.28 13.72 -6.49
C THR A 46 -27.97 12.46 -6.94
N PHE A 47 -28.76 12.53 -8.02
CA PHE A 47 -29.41 11.39 -8.63
C PHE A 47 -28.44 10.56 -9.48
N TYR A 48 -28.60 9.25 -9.43
CA TYR A 48 -27.84 8.27 -10.20
C TYR A 48 -28.74 7.16 -10.73
N VAL A 49 -28.39 6.60 -11.87
CA VAL A 49 -28.86 5.27 -12.28
C VAL A 49 -27.82 4.26 -11.82
N VAL A 50 -28.25 3.27 -11.05
CA VAL A 50 -27.40 2.20 -10.51
C VAL A 50 -27.97 0.87 -10.99
N ARG A 51 -27.33 0.28 -11.99
CA ARG A 51 -27.81 -0.97 -12.61
C ARG A 51 -26.64 -1.80 -13.11
N ARG A 52 -26.79 -3.12 -13.04
CA ARG A 52 -25.86 -4.04 -13.69
C ARG A 52 -26.22 -4.13 -15.17
N VAL A 53 -25.21 -4.12 -16.05
CA VAL A 53 -25.41 -4.31 -17.49
C VAL A 53 -25.89 -5.75 -17.72
N SER A 54 -27.00 -5.93 -18.44
CA SER A 54 -27.58 -7.24 -18.73
C SER A 54 -26.69 -8.04 -19.70
N GLY A 55 -26.77 -9.37 -19.65
CA GLY A 55 -26.04 -10.26 -20.57
C GLY A 55 -24.61 -10.66 -20.13
N MET A 56 -24.06 -10.06 -19.08
CA MET A 56 -22.69 -10.39 -18.60
C MET A 56 -22.67 -11.34 -17.38
N GLY A 57 -23.76 -11.99 -17.02
CA GLY A 57 -23.86 -12.95 -15.93
C GLY A 57 -23.46 -12.39 -14.56
N ARG A 58 -23.01 -13.26 -13.62
CA ARG A 58 -22.55 -12.84 -12.27
C ARG A 58 -21.31 -11.93 -12.29
N LYS A 59 -20.55 -11.87 -13.37
CA LYS A 59 -19.36 -11.02 -13.55
C LYS A 59 -19.66 -9.63 -14.12
N GLY A 60 -20.92 -9.32 -14.47
CA GLY A 60 -21.32 -8.01 -14.99
C GLY A 60 -21.08 -6.88 -13.99
N ASN A 61 -20.48 -5.78 -14.44
CA ASN A 61 -20.24 -4.61 -13.61
C ASN A 61 -21.52 -3.81 -13.36
N THR A 62 -21.69 -3.29 -12.13
CA THR A 62 -22.72 -2.31 -11.82
C THR A 62 -22.28 -0.93 -12.30
N GLU A 63 -23.07 -0.28 -13.13
CA GLU A 63 -22.84 1.11 -13.53
C GLU A 63 -23.52 2.08 -12.58
N PHE A 64 -22.81 3.15 -12.26
CA PHE A 64 -23.29 4.30 -11.51
C PHE A 64 -23.29 5.50 -12.46
N LEU A 65 -24.43 5.81 -13.04
CA LEU A 65 -24.59 6.90 -13.99
C LEU A 65 -25.11 8.14 -13.27
N ARG A 66 -24.28 9.15 -13.12
CA ARG A 66 -24.72 10.43 -12.56
C ARG A 66 -25.73 11.09 -13.48
N LEU A 67 -26.86 11.55 -12.93
CA LEU A 67 -27.87 12.36 -13.61
C LEU A 67 -27.60 13.85 -13.32
N ALA A 68 -28.25 14.39 -12.30
CA ALA A 68 -28.05 15.75 -11.86
C ALA A 68 -28.23 15.89 -10.35
N ALA A 69 -27.92 17.05 -9.82
CA ALA A 69 -28.13 17.37 -8.41
C ALA A 69 -29.62 17.63 -8.14
N PHE A 70 -30.04 17.26 -6.93
CA PHE A 70 -31.32 17.72 -6.37
C PHE A 70 -31.01 19.00 -5.55
N PRO A 71 -31.82 20.08 -5.67
CA PRO A 71 -33.13 20.16 -6.32
C PRO A 71 -33.11 20.62 -7.81
N ASP A 72 -31.96 20.78 -8.45
CA ASP A 72 -31.85 21.24 -9.85
C ASP A 72 -32.60 20.36 -10.85
N MET A 73 -32.70 19.05 -10.52
CA MET A 73 -33.50 18.08 -11.24
C MET A 73 -34.68 17.62 -10.35
N THR A 74 -35.90 17.61 -10.88
CA THR A 74 -37.08 17.08 -10.17
C THR A 74 -37.03 15.55 -10.13
N VAL A 75 -37.83 14.96 -9.23
CA VAL A 75 -37.95 13.49 -9.12
C VAL A 75 -38.51 12.88 -10.40
N GLU A 76 -39.47 13.55 -11.01
CA GLU A 76 -40.13 13.13 -12.27
C GLU A 76 -39.15 13.14 -13.43
N GLN A 77 -38.33 14.20 -13.55
CA GLN A 77 -37.27 14.29 -14.55
C GLN A 77 -36.21 13.20 -14.32
N ALA A 78 -35.80 12.98 -13.06
CA ALA A 78 -34.87 11.92 -12.72
C ALA A 78 -35.38 10.52 -13.08
N ARG A 79 -36.69 10.27 -12.90
CA ARG A 79 -37.31 9.03 -13.31
C ARG A 79 -37.38 8.86 -14.82
N ALA A 80 -37.72 9.93 -15.56
CA ALA A 80 -37.70 9.90 -17.02
C ALA A 80 -36.35 9.59 -17.59
N ASP A 81 -35.34 10.34 -17.17
CA ASP A 81 -33.92 10.14 -17.56
C ASP A 81 -33.38 8.76 -17.16
N ALA A 82 -33.79 8.26 -15.98
CA ALA A 82 -33.41 6.94 -15.52
C ALA A 82 -33.99 5.85 -16.41
N ARG A 83 -35.27 5.94 -16.84
CA ARG A 83 -35.89 4.95 -17.72
C ARG A 83 -35.19 4.85 -19.07
N ASP A 84 -34.78 5.97 -19.65
CA ASP A 84 -34.08 5.97 -20.95
C ASP A 84 -32.69 5.32 -20.82
N LYS A 85 -31.94 5.64 -19.78
CA LYS A 85 -30.63 5.00 -19.53
C LYS A 85 -30.75 3.50 -19.18
N LEU A 86 -31.84 3.14 -18.45
CA LEU A 86 -32.12 1.73 -18.12
C LEU A 86 -32.50 0.89 -19.34
N LYS A 87 -33.16 1.45 -20.37
CA LYS A 87 -33.41 0.74 -21.63
C LYS A 87 -32.11 0.29 -22.27
N THR A 88 -31.14 1.19 -22.37
CA THR A 88 -29.81 0.89 -22.95
C THR A 88 -29.06 -0.18 -22.13
N LEU A 89 -29.04 -0.04 -20.80
CA LEU A 89 -28.37 -1.03 -19.92
C LEU A 89 -29.03 -2.41 -19.95
N ASN A 90 -30.36 -2.47 -20.09
CA ASN A 90 -31.11 -3.70 -20.19
C ASN A 90 -30.93 -4.39 -21.56
N ALA A 91 -30.63 -3.61 -22.62
CA ALA A 91 -30.23 -4.14 -23.94
C ALA A 91 -28.80 -4.70 -23.95
N GLY A 92 -28.09 -4.68 -22.83
CA GLY A 92 -26.71 -5.16 -22.73
C GLY A 92 -25.67 -4.15 -23.18
N GLU A 93 -26.08 -2.92 -23.50
CA GLU A 93 -25.19 -1.84 -23.91
C GLU A 93 -24.81 -0.97 -22.71
N SER A 94 -23.51 -0.71 -22.54
CA SER A 94 -23.04 0.23 -21.53
C SER A 94 -23.34 1.66 -21.95
N VAL A 95 -24.11 2.40 -21.15
CA VAL A 95 -24.43 3.83 -21.41
C VAL A 95 -23.16 4.67 -21.36
N ARG A 96 -22.15 4.27 -20.58
CA ARG A 96 -20.86 4.94 -20.51
C ARG A 96 -20.01 4.68 -21.77
N ALA A 97 -20.05 3.48 -22.30
CA ALA A 97 -19.36 3.13 -23.54
C ALA A 97 -19.99 3.80 -24.79
N GLY A 98 -21.33 3.86 -24.84
CA GLY A 98 -22.08 4.47 -25.97
C GLY A 98 -21.96 5.99 -26.10
N LYS A 99 -21.49 6.70 -25.07
CA LYS A 99 -21.32 8.15 -25.09
C LYS A 99 -20.07 8.64 -25.85
N ARG A 100 -19.15 7.75 -26.23
CA ARG A 100 -17.99 8.12 -27.03
C ARG A 100 -18.16 7.63 -28.46
N SER A 101 -18.35 8.58 -29.38
CA SER A 101 -18.24 8.30 -30.80
C SER A 101 -16.80 7.83 -31.13
N LYS A 102 -16.59 7.12 -32.24
CA LYS A 102 -15.25 6.70 -32.68
C LYS A 102 -14.21 7.85 -32.73
N LYS A 103 -14.65 9.11 -32.76
CA LYS A 103 -13.81 10.31 -32.76
C LYS A 103 -13.29 10.63 -31.34
N ASP A 104 -14.03 10.27 -30.29
CA ASP A 104 -13.73 10.55 -28.88
C ASP A 104 -13.35 9.27 -28.10
N GLU A 105 -12.64 8.34 -28.75
CA GLU A 105 -12.15 7.14 -28.10
C GLU A 105 -11.12 7.49 -27.01
N TRP A 106 -11.20 6.80 -25.87
CA TRP A 106 -10.29 6.95 -24.76
C TRP A 106 -8.82 6.82 -25.22
N THR A 107 -7.99 7.71 -24.72
CA THR A 107 -6.53 7.66 -24.89
C THR A 107 -5.84 7.16 -23.63
N LEU A 108 -4.57 6.78 -23.71
CA LEU A 108 -3.76 6.42 -22.55
C LEU A 108 -3.66 7.59 -21.56
N GLY A 109 -3.64 8.84 -22.06
CA GLY A 109 -3.67 10.05 -21.23
C GLY A 109 -4.96 10.20 -20.45
N ASP A 110 -6.10 9.89 -21.04
CA ASP A 110 -7.39 9.89 -20.35
C ASP A 110 -7.44 8.84 -19.25
N LEU A 111 -6.92 7.63 -19.49
CA LEU A 111 -6.82 6.59 -18.46
C LEU A 111 -5.97 7.04 -17.27
N TRP A 112 -4.85 7.73 -17.57
CA TRP A 112 -4.00 8.28 -16.52
C TRP A 112 -4.71 9.37 -15.73
N GLN A 113 -5.36 10.33 -16.41
CA GLN A 113 -6.01 11.45 -15.74
C GLN A 113 -7.12 10.98 -14.79
N ILE A 114 -7.99 10.07 -15.25
CA ILE A 114 -9.06 9.50 -14.43
C ILE A 114 -8.47 8.74 -13.23
N TRP A 115 -7.46 7.89 -13.48
CA TRP A 115 -6.84 7.12 -12.42
C TRP A 115 -6.16 8.05 -11.39
N LYS A 116 -5.50 9.10 -11.85
CA LYS A 116 -4.87 10.10 -11.01
C LYS A 116 -5.90 10.81 -10.13
N ASP A 117 -6.96 11.32 -10.73
CA ASP A 117 -7.95 12.11 -10.00
C ASP A 117 -8.79 11.28 -9.03
N GLU A 118 -9.21 10.08 -9.44
CA GLU A 118 -10.14 9.26 -8.65
C GLU A 118 -9.44 8.29 -7.69
N ARG A 119 -8.25 7.81 -8.01
CA ARG A 119 -7.56 6.75 -7.25
C ARG A 119 -6.29 7.19 -6.56
N ALA A 120 -5.60 8.19 -7.12
CA ALA A 120 -4.36 8.68 -6.54
C ALA A 120 -4.60 9.89 -5.65
N LEU A 121 -5.22 10.94 -6.17
CA LEU A 121 -5.49 12.17 -5.44
C LEU A 121 -6.80 12.08 -4.65
N GLY A 122 -7.89 11.65 -5.31
CA GLY A 122 -9.22 11.61 -4.71
C GLY A 122 -9.88 12.99 -4.63
N PRO A 123 -11.10 13.05 -4.03
CA PRO A 123 -11.93 14.24 -4.05
C PRO A 123 -11.51 15.32 -3.03
N VAL A 124 -10.60 15.02 -2.13
CA VAL A 124 -10.17 15.96 -1.07
C VAL A 124 -8.81 16.52 -1.42
N PRO A 125 -8.69 17.83 -1.64
CA PRO A 125 -7.40 18.49 -1.82
C PRO A 125 -6.44 18.18 -0.65
N ASP A 126 -5.15 18.06 -0.93
CA ASP A 126 -4.08 17.82 0.05
C ASP A 126 -4.14 16.51 0.84
N LYS A 127 -5.16 15.67 0.61
CA LYS A 127 -5.27 14.32 1.21
C LYS A 127 -5.33 13.23 0.16
N PRO A 128 -4.22 12.91 -0.51
CA PRO A 128 -4.22 11.87 -1.54
C PRO A 128 -4.61 10.51 -0.95
N ILE A 129 -5.48 9.79 -1.68
CA ILE A 129 -5.89 8.42 -1.31
C ILE A 129 -4.67 7.49 -1.30
N LYS A 130 -3.79 7.65 -2.29
CA LYS A 130 -2.59 6.83 -2.43
C LYS A 130 -1.35 7.62 -2.01
N ARG A 131 -0.73 7.27 -0.89
CA ARG A 131 0.49 7.91 -0.39
C ARG A 131 1.64 7.92 -1.41
N SER A 132 1.73 6.90 -2.28
CA SER A 132 2.78 6.76 -3.29
C SER A 132 2.43 7.35 -4.66
N TRP A 133 1.42 8.22 -4.77
CA TRP A 133 0.96 8.76 -6.03
C TRP A 133 2.06 9.53 -6.81
N LYS A 134 2.97 10.20 -6.10
CA LYS A 134 4.13 10.87 -6.72
C LYS A 134 5.04 9.89 -7.45
N LYS A 135 5.19 8.65 -6.94
CA LYS A 135 5.93 7.60 -7.64
C LYS A 135 5.21 7.19 -8.92
N ASP A 136 3.88 7.06 -8.87
CA ASP A 136 3.10 6.72 -10.06
C ASP A 136 3.13 7.84 -11.10
N GLN A 137 3.09 9.11 -10.65
CA GLN A 137 3.26 10.27 -11.54
C GLN A 137 4.61 10.19 -12.26
N ARG A 138 5.70 9.95 -11.53
CA ARG A 138 7.04 9.79 -12.12
C ARG A 138 7.10 8.65 -13.14
N LEU A 139 6.50 7.49 -12.82
CA LEU A 139 6.44 6.35 -13.74
C LEU A 139 5.67 6.70 -15.02
N TYR A 140 4.55 7.40 -14.88
CA TYR A 140 3.77 7.85 -16.02
C TYR A 140 4.56 8.86 -16.86
N ASP A 141 5.09 9.91 -16.24
CA ASP A 141 5.81 10.99 -16.93
C ASP A 141 7.03 10.45 -17.69
N ASN A 142 7.80 9.56 -17.09
CA ASN A 142 9.02 9.03 -17.69
C ASN A 142 8.75 7.99 -18.79
N HIS A 143 7.71 7.17 -18.68
CA HIS A 143 7.58 5.96 -19.52
C HIS A 143 6.31 5.90 -20.37
N LEU A 144 5.24 6.57 -19.97
CA LEU A 144 3.93 6.46 -20.63
C LEU A 144 3.46 7.74 -21.30
N LYS A 145 3.87 8.91 -20.79
CA LYS A 145 3.41 10.24 -21.23
C LYS A 145 3.67 10.50 -22.72
N SER A 146 4.78 10.03 -23.28
CA SER A 146 5.07 10.15 -24.70
C SER A 146 4.03 9.45 -25.60
N ARG A 147 3.26 8.53 -25.03
CA ARG A 147 2.21 7.74 -25.68
C ARG A 147 0.81 8.16 -25.24
N ALA A 148 0.68 9.28 -24.52
CA ALA A 148 -0.59 9.74 -23.93
C ALA A 148 -1.71 9.90 -24.96
N LYS A 149 -1.39 10.37 -26.18
CA LYS A 149 -2.34 10.58 -27.28
C LYS A 149 -2.77 9.27 -27.97
N ARG A 150 -2.11 8.14 -27.68
CA ARG A 150 -2.44 6.86 -28.31
C ARG A 150 -3.79 6.36 -27.82
N LYS A 151 -4.65 5.94 -28.74
CA LYS A 151 -5.96 5.39 -28.42
C LYS A 151 -5.85 4.05 -27.70
N VAL A 152 -6.81 3.78 -26.82
CA VAL A 152 -6.83 2.56 -26.00
C VAL A 152 -6.89 1.29 -26.89
N SER A 153 -7.64 1.35 -28.01
CA SER A 153 -7.73 0.28 -28.98
C SER A 153 -6.41 -0.04 -29.69
N GLU A 154 -5.53 0.95 -29.81
CA GLU A 154 -4.22 0.79 -30.44
C GLU A 154 -3.16 0.16 -29.51
N ILE A 155 -3.45 0.09 -28.21
CA ILE A 155 -2.56 -0.52 -27.22
C ILE A 155 -2.92 -2.00 -27.09
N THR A 156 -2.53 -2.75 -28.10
CA THR A 156 -2.68 -4.21 -28.10
C THR A 156 -1.70 -4.87 -27.12
N PRO A 157 -1.85 -6.19 -26.79
CA PRO A 157 -0.85 -6.93 -26.00
C PRO A 157 0.57 -6.86 -26.57
N VAL A 158 0.70 -6.81 -27.90
CA VAL A 158 1.99 -6.68 -28.58
C VAL A 158 2.62 -5.32 -28.32
N VAL A 159 1.83 -4.25 -28.40
CA VAL A 159 2.27 -2.87 -28.11
C VAL A 159 2.63 -2.71 -26.61
N ALA A 160 1.79 -3.23 -25.70
CA ALA A 160 2.07 -3.23 -24.29
C ALA A 160 3.37 -3.99 -23.95
N GLY A 161 3.58 -5.14 -24.59
CA GLY A 161 4.82 -5.91 -24.47
C GLY A 161 6.04 -5.17 -25.01
N LYS A 162 5.91 -4.41 -26.11
CA LYS A 162 6.99 -3.56 -26.63
C LYS A 162 7.34 -2.47 -25.64
N ILE A 163 6.35 -1.71 -25.13
CA ILE A 163 6.57 -0.67 -24.12
C ILE A 163 7.28 -1.26 -22.90
N PHE A 164 6.85 -2.41 -22.44
CA PHE A 164 7.46 -3.09 -21.29
C PHE A 164 8.92 -3.45 -21.53
N ARG A 165 9.27 -4.00 -22.72
CA ARG A 165 10.67 -4.30 -23.09
C ARG A 165 11.52 -3.04 -23.21
N ASP A 166 10.99 -1.97 -23.84
CA ASP A 166 11.70 -0.70 -23.96
C ASP A 166 12.08 -0.17 -22.56
N VAL A 167 11.14 -0.20 -21.60
CA VAL A 167 11.40 0.23 -20.22
C VAL A 167 12.38 -0.71 -19.52
N THR A 168 12.31 -2.02 -19.79
CA THR A 168 13.26 -3.00 -19.22
C THR A 168 14.69 -2.68 -19.64
N VAL A 169 14.90 -2.36 -20.92
CA VAL A 169 16.24 -2.01 -21.44
C VAL A 169 16.72 -0.67 -20.91
N LEU A 170 15.85 0.34 -20.86
CA LEU A 170 16.23 1.70 -20.50
C LEU A 170 16.38 1.92 -18.99
N SER A 171 15.60 1.25 -18.17
CA SER A 171 15.45 1.56 -16.73
C SER A 171 15.47 0.32 -15.83
N GLY A 172 15.71 -0.83 -16.39
CA GLY A 172 15.83 -2.09 -15.68
C GLY A 172 14.52 -2.84 -15.41
N PRO A 173 14.62 -4.12 -15.02
CA PRO A 173 13.49 -5.05 -14.90
C PRO A 173 12.49 -4.63 -13.81
N VAL A 174 12.95 -4.10 -12.69
CA VAL A 174 12.10 -3.68 -11.56
C VAL A 174 11.23 -2.47 -11.92
N GLU A 175 11.82 -1.47 -12.61
CA GLU A 175 11.09 -0.28 -13.05
C GLU A 175 10.02 -0.65 -14.10
N ALA A 176 10.36 -1.55 -15.05
CA ALA A 176 9.40 -2.05 -16.02
C ALA A 176 8.21 -2.77 -15.35
N ASN A 177 8.47 -3.58 -14.32
CA ASN A 177 7.41 -4.22 -13.53
C ASN A 177 6.53 -3.18 -12.81
N HIS A 178 7.10 -2.08 -12.33
CA HIS A 178 6.34 -0.98 -11.75
C HIS A 178 5.45 -0.28 -12.77
N VAL A 179 5.98 0.02 -13.97
CA VAL A 179 5.21 0.61 -15.08
C VAL A 179 4.05 -0.30 -15.49
N LYS A 180 4.31 -1.61 -15.65
CA LYS A 180 3.27 -2.60 -15.93
C LYS A 180 2.17 -2.59 -14.87
N ARG A 181 2.54 -2.60 -13.59
CA ARG A 181 1.57 -2.57 -12.48
C ARG A 181 0.71 -1.31 -12.51
N LEU A 182 1.31 -0.15 -12.77
CA LEU A 182 0.60 1.11 -12.91
C LEU A 182 -0.36 1.08 -14.09
N ALA A 183 0.13 0.77 -15.29
CA ALA A 183 -0.67 0.73 -16.50
C ALA A 183 -1.85 -0.27 -16.39
N ARG A 184 -1.60 -1.44 -15.81
CA ARG A 184 -2.66 -2.42 -15.53
C ARG A 184 -3.71 -1.88 -14.55
N ALA A 185 -3.28 -1.14 -13.52
CA ALA A 185 -4.20 -0.56 -12.54
C ALA A 185 -5.06 0.55 -13.15
N MET A 186 -4.47 1.44 -13.96
CA MET A 186 -5.19 2.49 -14.70
C MET A 186 -6.26 1.87 -15.60
N TRP A 187 -5.89 0.85 -16.39
CA TRP A 187 -6.80 0.18 -17.30
C TRP A 187 -7.96 -0.51 -16.58
N ASN A 188 -7.65 -1.29 -15.54
CA ASN A 188 -8.69 -1.96 -14.74
C ASN A 188 -9.63 -0.97 -14.07
N HIS A 189 -9.12 0.19 -13.66
CA HIS A 189 -9.94 1.25 -13.09
C HIS A 189 -10.92 1.82 -14.13
N ALA A 190 -10.42 2.15 -15.31
CA ALA A 190 -11.24 2.66 -16.41
C ALA A 190 -12.31 1.65 -16.87
N MET A 191 -11.96 0.37 -16.98
CA MET A 191 -12.92 -0.70 -17.28
C MET A 191 -14.05 -0.77 -16.25
N LYS A 192 -13.69 -0.71 -14.96
CA LYS A 192 -14.64 -0.89 -13.86
C LYS A 192 -15.53 0.32 -13.62
N GLN A 193 -14.99 1.52 -13.75
CA GLN A 193 -15.68 2.75 -13.34
C GLN A 193 -16.23 3.55 -14.51
N HIS A 194 -15.60 3.41 -15.69
CA HIS A 194 -15.91 4.23 -16.86
C HIS A 194 -16.33 3.43 -18.09
N GLY A 195 -16.52 2.11 -17.94
CA GLY A 195 -17.09 1.25 -18.97
C GLY A 195 -16.19 1.13 -20.23
N VAL A 196 -14.87 1.26 -20.07
CA VAL A 196 -13.95 0.96 -21.18
C VAL A 196 -14.05 -0.52 -21.53
N ALA A 197 -14.63 -0.82 -22.71
CA ALA A 197 -14.96 -2.19 -23.10
C ALA A 197 -13.75 -3.00 -23.59
N ILE A 198 -12.59 -2.37 -23.80
CA ILE A 198 -11.38 -3.00 -24.35
C ILE A 198 -10.67 -3.78 -23.24
N ALA A 199 -10.39 -5.06 -23.48
CA ALA A 199 -9.67 -5.92 -22.56
C ALA A 199 -8.30 -5.33 -22.19
N ASN A 200 -7.89 -5.52 -20.95
CA ASN A 200 -6.63 -4.95 -20.46
C ASN A 200 -5.41 -5.68 -21.09
N PRO A 201 -4.64 -5.03 -21.97
CA PRO A 201 -3.55 -5.66 -22.70
C PRO A 201 -2.34 -6.00 -21.81
N TRP A 202 -2.22 -5.33 -20.66
CA TRP A 202 -1.13 -5.54 -19.71
C TRP A 202 -1.25 -6.85 -18.91
N THR A 203 -2.41 -7.53 -18.99
CA THR A 203 -2.59 -8.85 -18.37
C THR A 203 -1.78 -9.93 -19.07
N ALA A 204 -1.62 -9.82 -20.39
CA ALA A 204 -0.85 -10.75 -21.19
C ALA A 204 0.67 -10.55 -21.09
N VAL A 205 1.12 -9.41 -20.58
CA VAL A 205 2.56 -9.12 -20.44
C VAL A 205 3.12 -9.88 -19.23
N LYS A 206 4.08 -10.78 -19.44
CA LYS A 206 4.79 -11.46 -18.35
C LYS A 206 5.70 -10.48 -17.63
N SER A 207 5.74 -10.52 -16.29
CA SER A 207 6.68 -9.69 -15.51
C SER A 207 8.11 -10.22 -15.65
N ASN A 208 9.07 -9.31 -15.55
CA ASN A 208 10.47 -9.71 -15.38
C ASN A 208 10.66 -10.40 -14.03
N HIS A 209 11.60 -11.30 -13.96
CA HIS A 209 12.07 -11.85 -12.70
C HIS A 209 12.69 -10.72 -11.85
N GLU A 210 12.31 -10.65 -10.60
CA GLU A 210 12.91 -9.72 -9.62
C GLU A 210 13.71 -10.58 -8.63
N GLU A 211 15.03 -10.44 -8.65
CA GLU A 211 15.87 -11.06 -7.63
C GLU A 211 15.61 -10.41 -6.28
N HIS A 212 15.30 -11.21 -5.31
CA HIS A 212 15.18 -10.75 -3.93
C HIS A 212 16.58 -10.61 -3.34
N ARG A 213 16.92 -9.40 -2.91
CA ARG A 213 18.16 -9.19 -2.17
C ARG A 213 18.10 -9.91 -0.83
N GLU A 214 19.15 -10.64 -0.52
CA GLU A 214 19.40 -11.29 0.76
C GLU A 214 20.56 -10.58 1.48
N ALA A 215 20.39 -9.29 1.74
CA ALA A 215 21.36 -8.51 2.48
C ALA A 215 20.98 -8.43 3.96
N TRP A 216 21.85 -8.92 4.82
CA TRP A 216 21.75 -8.81 6.27
C TRP A 216 23.14 -8.95 6.92
N VAL A 217 23.30 -8.41 8.12
CA VAL A 217 24.56 -8.45 8.85
C VAL A 217 24.69 -9.75 9.62
N LYS A 218 25.68 -10.55 9.27
CA LYS A 218 25.94 -11.86 9.90
C LYS A 218 26.39 -11.71 11.36
N PRO A 219 26.24 -12.73 12.21
CA PRO A 219 26.68 -12.68 13.60
C PRO A 219 28.14 -12.23 13.78
N SER A 220 29.07 -12.78 13.02
CA SER A 220 30.49 -12.41 13.06
C SER A 220 30.80 -10.96 12.67
N GLN A 221 29.89 -10.31 11.95
CA GLN A 221 30.06 -8.95 11.45
C GLN A 221 29.44 -7.89 12.38
N MET A 222 28.63 -8.30 13.36
CA MET A 222 27.89 -7.38 14.22
C MET A 222 28.79 -6.45 15.05
N PRO A 223 29.91 -6.91 15.63
CA PRO A 223 30.82 -6.02 16.36
C PRO A 223 31.35 -4.86 15.50
N ALA A 224 31.67 -5.14 14.24
CA ALA A 224 32.14 -4.12 13.30
C ALA A 224 31.03 -3.10 12.96
N LEU A 225 29.77 -3.55 12.81
CA LEU A 225 28.65 -2.65 12.61
C LEU A 225 28.45 -1.73 13.82
N PHE A 226 28.48 -2.26 15.04
CA PHE A 226 28.31 -1.43 16.25
C PHE A 226 29.44 -0.42 16.36
N LYS A 227 30.69 -0.82 16.16
CA LYS A 227 31.84 0.09 16.19
C LYS A 227 31.68 1.23 15.17
N ALA A 228 31.31 0.91 13.94
CA ALA A 228 31.05 1.90 12.89
C ALA A 228 29.88 2.84 13.22
N VAL A 229 28.80 2.33 13.81
CA VAL A 229 27.66 3.15 14.24
C VAL A 229 28.03 4.02 15.43
N ASP A 230 28.80 3.52 16.38
CA ASP A 230 29.26 4.26 17.56
C ASP A 230 30.27 5.37 17.24
N SER A 231 30.99 5.24 16.14
CA SER A 231 31.89 6.27 15.65
C SER A 231 31.21 7.44 14.94
N LEU A 232 29.92 7.35 14.65
CA LEU A 232 29.19 8.43 13.99
C LEU A 232 29.15 9.69 14.88
N THR A 233 29.47 10.85 14.30
CA THR A 233 29.34 12.15 14.95
C THR A 233 27.88 12.48 15.24
N ASN A 234 26.98 12.11 14.31
CA ASN A 234 25.54 12.30 14.48
C ASN A 234 24.96 11.23 15.41
N ARG A 235 24.83 11.56 16.70
CA ARG A 235 24.29 10.66 17.73
C ARG A 235 22.83 10.28 17.50
N ASP A 236 22.02 11.19 16.95
CA ASP A 236 20.64 10.87 16.59
C ASP A 236 20.57 9.76 15.53
N ALA A 237 21.47 9.81 14.56
CA ALA A 237 21.57 8.77 13.55
C ALA A 237 22.05 7.43 14.13
N ALA A 238 23.04 7.46 15.04
CA ALA A 238 23.52 6.25 15.71
C ALA A 238 22.40 5.57 16.52
N ASP A 239 21.70 6.33 17.36
CA ASP A 239 20.57 5.82 18.16
C ASP A 239 19.44 5.30 17.27
N PHE A 240 19.11 6.02 16.19
CA PHE A 240 18.12 5.61 15.22
C PHE A 240 18.48 4.28 14.55
N ILE A 241 19.73 4.10 14.12
CA ILE A 241 20.22 2.86 13.49
C ILE A 241 20.11 1.70 14.48
N LYS A 242 20.56 1.90 15.72
CA LYS A 242 20.45 0.90 16.79
C LYS A 242 18.99 0.52 17.09
N LEU A 243 18.09 1.50 17.19
CA LEU A 243 16.68 1.22 17.41
C LEU A 243 16.03 0.49 16.23
N CYS A 244 16.39 0.80 14.99
CA CYS A 244 15.95 0.01 13.83
C CYS A 244 16.41 -1.45 13.92
N LEU A 245 17.64 -1.69 14.33
CA LEU A 245 18.20 -3.04 14.51
C LEU A 245 17.55 -3.78 15.67
N PHE A 246 17.46 -3.16 16.84
CA PHE A 246 16.97 -3.81 18.07
C PHE A 246 15.48 -4.14 18.02
N THR A 247 14.68 -3.33 17.34
CA THR A 247 13.22 -3.52 17.26
C THR A 247 12.79 -4.27 16.00
N GLY A 248 13.61 -4.31 14.95
CA GLY A 248 13.21 -4.78 13.63
C GLY A 248 12.07 -3.98 13.00
N ALA A 249 11.70 -2.83 13.57
CA ALA A 249 10.63 -2.00 13.06
C ALA A 249 10.98 -1.35 11.71
N ARG A 250 9.95 -0.96 10.95
CA ARG A 250 10.20 -0.23 9.69
C ARG A 250 10.85 1.11 10.00
N SER A 251 11.91 1.46 9.27
CA SER A 251 12.65 2.72 9.48
C SER A 251 11.76 3.96 9.48
N GLY A 252 10.70 3.99 8.67
CA GLY A 252 9.72 5.07 8.68
C GLY A 252 8.96 5.20 10.01
N ASN A 253 8.68 4.08 10.68
CA ASN A 253 8.02 4.12 11.99
C ASN A 253 8.98 4.59 13.08
N VAL A 254 10.25 4.15 13.05
CA VAL A 254 11.26 4.61 14.01
C VAL A 254 11.53 6.12 13.85
N LYS A 255 11.60 6.61 12.60
CA LYS A 255 11.72 8.06 12.33
C LYS A 255 10.59 8.90 12.94
N ALA A 256 9.38 8.39 12.85
CA ALA A 256 8.16 9.03 13.35
C ALA A 256 7.72 8.48 14.73
N MET A 257 8.66 7.98 15.54
CA MET A 257 8.38 7.48 16.87
C MET A 257 8.06 8.64 17.82
N ARG A 258 6.94 8.52 18.54
CA ARG A 258 6.45 9.53 19.49
C ARG A 258 6.50 9.02 20.91
N TRP A 259 6.68 9.92 21.83
CA TRP A 259 6.72 9.58 23.27
C TRP A 259 5.39 9.04 23.80
N ASP A 260 4.26 9.52 23.25
CA ASP A 260 2.91 9.04 23.62
C ASP A 260 2.60 7.61 23.15
N GLN A 261 3.46 7.01 22.33
CA GLN A 261 3.37 5.64 21.86
C GLN A 261 4.19 4.65 22.70
N LEU A 262 4.96 5.15 23.66
CA LEU A 262 5.96 4.37 24.40
C LEU A 262 5.55 4.21 25.86
N GLU A 263 5.54 2.97 26.30
CA GLU A 263 5.46 2.60 27.72
C GLU A 263 6.77 1.96 28.14
N LEU A 264 7.67 2.78 28.71
CA LEU A 264 9.04 2.32 29.03
C LEU A 264 9.09 1.38 30.22
N GLU A 265 8.09 1.40 31.11
CA GLU A 265 7.97 0.51 32.27
C GLU A 265 7.62 -0.92 31.81
N SER A 266 6.64 -1.04 30.92
CA SER A 266 6.28 -2.32 30.29
C SER A 266 7.16 -2.68 29.10
N ALA A 267 8.17 -1.84 28.77
CA ALA A 267 9.08 -2.01 27.65
C ALA A 267 8.35 -2.27 26.33
N SER A 268 7.33 -1.44 26.04
CA SER A 268 6.51 -1.60 24.86
C SER A 268 6.38 -0.33 24.02
N TRP A 269 6.25 -0.51 22.70
CA TRP A 269 6.01 0.54 21.73
C TRP A 269 4.79 0.22 20.88
N THR A 270 3.76 1.02 20.96
CA THR A 270 2.51 0.85 20.22
C THR A 270 2.47 1.76 18.99
N ILE A 271 2.59 1.17 17.81
CA ILE A 271 2.52 1.86 16.52
C ILE A 271 1.05 1.94 16.09
N PRO A 272 0.46 3.14 15.96
CA PRO A 272 -0.94 3.33 15.60
C PRO A 272 -1.27 2.79 14.19
N SER A 273 -2.50 2.40 13.98
CA SER A 273 -3.02 1.91 12.69
C SER A 273 -2.86 2.92 11.54
N SER A 274 -2.91 4.22 11.83
CA SER A 274 -2.69 5.31 10.86
C SER A 274 -1.27 5.31 10.27
N HIS A 275 -0.28 4.84 11.02
CA HIS A 275 1.11 4.72 10.59
C HIS A 275 1.44 3.34 10.01
N HIS A 276 0.53 2.39 10.12
CA HIS A 276 0.75 1.04 9.61
C HIS A 276 0.09 0.84 8.23
N LYS A 277 0.85 0.25 7.28
CA LYS A 277 0.36 -0.02 5.91
C LYS A 277 -0.94 -0.86 5.89
N ASN A 278 -1.13 -1.70 6.91
CA ASN A 278 -2.25 -2.63 7.03
C ASN A 278 -3.39 -2.10 7.90
N LYS A 279 -3.36 -0.81 8.30
CA LYS A 279 -4.38 -0.17 9.15
C LYS A 279 -4.71 -0.95 10.43
N ARG A 280 -3.73 -1.66 11.02
CA ARG A 280 -3.84 -2.36 12.31
C ARG A 280 -2.80 -1.80 13.25
N THR A 281 -3.18 -1.57 14.50
CA THR A 281 -2.25 -1.22 15.58
C THR A 281 -1.26 -2.37 15.78
N HIS A 282 0.00 -2.03 16.01
CA HIS A 282 1.07 -3.00 16.17
C HIS A 282 1.94 -2.66 17.37
N THR A 283 2.00 -3.54 18.35
CA THR A 283 2.85 -3.38 19.54
C THR A 283 4.16 -4.13 19.34
N VAL A 284 5.27 -3.44 19.52
CA VAL A 284 6.64 -3.94 19.42
C VAL A 284 7.23 -4.00 20.84
N PRO A 285 7.66 -5.17 21.34
CA PRO A 285 8.40 -5.26 22.59
C PRO A 285 9.77 -4.59 22.42
N LEU A 286 10.20 -3.85 23.44
CA LEU A 286 11.47 -3.13 23.44
C LEU A 286 12.49 -3.91 24.25
N PRO A 287 13.61 -4.37 23.65
CA PRO A 287 14.68 -5.00 24.42
C PRO A 287 15.40 -3.94 25.30
N LEU A 288 16.04 -4.41 26.36
CA LEU A 288 16.70 -3.52 27.33
C LEU A 288 17.62 -2.45 26.69
N PRO A 289 18.46 -2.76 25.69
CA PRO A 289 19.28 -1.74 25.03
C PRO A 289 18.46 -0.66 24.32
N ALA A 290 17.30 -0.99 23.76
CA ALA A 290 16.40 -0.02 23.15
C ALA A 290 15.78 0.89 24.20
N VAL A 291 15.35 0.34 25.35
CA VAL A 291 14.84 1.11 26.50
C VAL A 291 15.89 2.06 27.02
N ALA A 292 17.16 1.62 27.14
CA ALA A 292 18.27 2.47 27.58
C ALA A 292 18.48 3.70 26.67
N ILE A 293 18.49 3.48 25.33
CA ILE A 293 18.56 4.56 24.35
C ILE A 293 17.39 5.53 24.53
N LEU A 294 16.17 5.00 24.63
CA LEU A 294 14.97 5.83 24.76
C LEU A 294 14.98 6.65 26.08
N LYS A 295 15.41 6.05 27.19
CA LYS A 295 15.56 6.77 28.47
C LYS A 295 16.58 7.90 28.37
N ALA A 296 17.73 7.68 27.75
CA ALA A 296 18.79 8.68 27.55
C ALA A 296 18.32 9.84 26.65
N ARG A 297 17.39 9.59 25.74
CA ARG A 297 16.83 10.62 24.85
C ARG A 297 15.65 11.39 25.46
N ARG A 298 15.17 10.99 26.61
CA ARG A 298 14.01 11.64 27.24
C ARG A 298 14.35 13.09 27.61
N GLY A 299 13.48 14.04 27.19
CA GLY A 299 13.70 15.47 27.42
C GLY A 299 14.24 16.25 26.22
N VAL A 300 14.74 15.58 25.17
CA VAL A 300 15.19 16.26 23.94
C VAL A 300 14.01 16.93 23.21
N SER A 301 12.84 16.31 23.23
CA SER A 301 11.60 16.85 22.68
C SER A 301 10.41 16.30 23.47
N LYS A 302 9.31 17.06 23.50
CA LYS A 302 8.06 16.62 24.14
C LYS A 302 7.26 15.64 23.29
N GLU A 303 7.41 15.68 21.97
CA GLU A 303 6.58 14.93 21.02
C GLU A 303 7.33 13.77 20.36
N TRP A 304 8.48 14.04 19.77
CA TRP A 304 9.21 13.09 18.92
C TRP A 304 10.46 12.54 19.63
N VAL A 305 10.73 11.26 19.47
CA VAL A 305 11.99 10.64 19.91
C VAL A 305 13.16 11.17 19.07
N PHE A 306 12.91 11.40 17.78
CA PHE A 306 13.86 11.98 16.83
C PHE A 306 13.29 13.27 16.23
N PRO A 307 13.35 14.40 16.95
CA PRO A 307 12.87 15.68 16.43
C PRO A 307 13.74 16.21 15.28
N SER A 308 13.14 17.03 14.42
CA SER A 308 13.87 17.75 13.37
C SER A 308 13.23 19.11 13.15
N SER A 309 13.99 20.16 13.37
CA SER A 309 13.57 21.55 13.12
C SER A 309 13.53 21.91 11.63
N THR A 310 14.26 21.19 10.80
CA THR A 310 14.34 21.43 9.36
C THR A 310 13.28 20.68 8.56
N SER A 311 12.56 19.78 9.20
CA SER A 311 11.53 18.95 8.58
C SER A 311 10.14 19.53 8.82
N SER A 312 9.33 19.66 7.76
CA SER A 312 7.92 20.05 7.87
C SER A 312 7.07 19.07 8.69
N SER A 313 7.53 17.84 8.87
CA SER A 313 6.87 16.84 9.73
C SER A 313 7.27 16.92 11.21
N GLY A 314 8.22 17.77 11.58
CA GLY A 314 8.74 17.91 12.93
C GLY A 314 9.65 16.79 13.41
N HIS A 315 9.83 15.73 12.62
CA HIS A 315 10.66 14.57 12.97
C HIS A 315 11.71 14.24 11.89
N LEU A 316 12.65 13.39 12.24
CA LEU A 316 13.71 12.90 11.37
C LEU A 316 13.17 12.33 10.05
N ILE A 317 13.67 12.80 8.91
CA ILE A 317 13.30 12.30 7.59
C ILE A 317 14.46 11.57 6.93
N ASP A 318 15.65 12.15 6.94
CA ASP A 318 16.78 11.67 6.17
C ASP A 318 18.01 11.38 7.05
N ILE A 319 18.59 10.20 6.84
CA ILE A 319 19.83 9.77 7.49
C ILE A 319 20.78 9.12 6.47
N ARG A 320 20.56 9.36 5.16
CA ARG A 320 21.32 8.66 4.11
C ARG A 320 22.81 8.88 4.24
N GLU A 321 23.22 10.09 4.56
CA GLU A 321 24.65 10.39 4.70
C GLU A 321 25.26 9.69 5.92
N SER A 322 24.62 9.76 7.10
CA SER A 322 25.07 9.03 8.29
C SER A 322 25.07 7.52 8.08
N TRP A 323 24.06 7.00 7.37
CA TRP A 323 24.03 5.57 7.02
C TRP A 323 25.16 5.18 6.08
N LYS A 324 25.47 6.01 5.07
CA LYS A 324 26.61 5.79 4.17
C LYS A 324 27.92 5.77 4.94
N GLN A 325 28.12 6.72 5.87
CA GLN A 325 29.28 6.76 6.76
C GLN A 325 29.38 5.48 7.61
N ALA A 326 28.28 5.03 8.22
CA ALA A 326 28.23 3.79 9.00
C ALA A 326 28.61 2.57 8.16
N VAL A 327 28.05 2.44 6.93
CA VAL A 327 28.36 1.30 6.05
C VAL A 327 29.80 1.35 5.54
N THR A 328 30.35 2.54 5.28
CA THR A 328 31.75 2.71 4.91
C THR A 328 32.69 2.32 6.07
N GLY A 329 32.39 2.79 7.31
CA GLY A 329 33.11 2.39 8.51
C GLY A 329 33.02 0.89 8.78
N PHE A 330 31.85 0.30 8.61
CA PHE A 330 31.65 -1.14 8.71
C PHE A 330 32.50 -1.95 7.71
N ALA A 331 32.59 -1.49 6.46
CA ALA A 331 33.42 -2.13 5.45
C ALA A 331 34.92 -2.01 5.81
N ALA A 332 35.35 -0.86 6.32
CA ALA A 332 36.72 -0.63 6.76
C ALA A 332 37.11 -1.53 7.95
N GLU A 333 36.23 -1.67 8.96
CA GLU A 333 36.43 -2.56 10.11
C GLU A 333 36.61 -4.03 9.71
N LEU A 334 35.94 -4.45 8.65
CA LEU A 334 36.05 -5.81 8.10
C LEU A 334 37.06 -5.95 6.98
N GLN A 335 37.81 -4.90 6.67
CA GLN A 335 38.79 -4.87 5.58
C GLN A 335 38.23 -5.35 4.24
N MET A 336 37.00 -4.94 3.96
CA MET A 336 36.30 -5.31 2.72
C MET A 336 36.88 -4.52 1.53
N GLU A 337 37.16 -5.19 0.43
CA GLU A 337 37.62 -4.54 -0.82
C GLU A 337 36.56 -3.56 -1.38
N LYS A 338 35.28 -3.85 -1.14
CA LYS A 338 34.17 -3.06 -1.64
C LYS A 338 33.15 -2.81 -0.55
N VAL A 339 32.67 -1.57 -0.46
CA VAL A 339 31.58 -1.18 0.43
C VAL A 339 30.31 -1.95 0.02
N PRO A 340 29.69 -2.71 0.93
CA PRO A 340 28.50 -3.49 0.61
C PRO A 340 27.29 -2.60 0.34
N ASP A 341 26.42 -3.01 -0.60
CA ASP A 341 25.12 -2.36 -0.80
C ASP A 341 24.15 -2.73 0.33
N LEU A 342 24.43 -2.23 1.54
CA LEU A 342 23.59 -2.44 2.72
C LEU A 342 22.68 -1.23 2.91
N ARG A 343 21.39 -1.47 3.02
CA ARG A 343 20.35 -0.44 3.19
C ARG A 343 19.81 -0.44 4.61
N ILE A 344 19.29 0.69 5.06
CA ILE A 344 18.62 0.78 6.39
C ILE A 344 17.56 -0.30 6.59
N HIS A 345 16.84 -0.68 5.53
CA HIS A 345 15.81 -1.71 5.64
C HIS A 345 16.40 -3.11 5.89
N ASP A 346 17.66 -3.32 5.54
CA ASP A 346 18.35 -4.60 5.75
C ASP A 346 18.66 -4.84 7.24
N LEU A 347 18.64 -3.79 8.09
CA LEU A 347 18.66 -3.95 9.55
C LEU A 347 17.46 -4.76 10.07
N ARG A 348 16.31 -4.53 9.50
CA ARG A 348 15.11 -5.33 9.81
C ARG A 348 15.24 -6.77 9.31
N HIS A 349 15.85 -6.97 8.16
CA HIS A 349 16.22 -8.31 7.68
C HIS A 349 17.21 -8.98 8.61
N THR A 350 18.21 -8.23 9.10
CA THR A 350 19.18 -8.69 10.10
C THR A 350 18.48 -9.18 11.37
N THR A 351 17.61 -8.36 11.95
CA THR A 351 16.84 -8.75 13.16
C THR A 351 16.04 -10.02 12.94
N ALA A 352 15.32 -10.11 11.81
CA ALA A 352 14.54 -11.29 11.47
C ALA A 352 15.42 -12.54 11.32
N SER A 353 16.54 -12.42 10.58
CA SER A 353 17.48 -13.52 10.34
C SER A 353 18.12 -14.02 11.64
N TRP A 354 18.47 -13.09 12.53
CA TRP A 354 19.00 -13.45 13.84
C TRP A 354 18.00 -14.21 14.70
N LEU A 355 16.75 -13.73 14.78
CA LEU A 355 15.70 -14.41 15.57
C LEU A 355 15.42 -15.81 15.05
N VAL A 356 15.34 -15.98 13.72
CA VAL A 356 15.14 -17.31 13.12
C VAL A 356 16.37 -18.21 13.38
N GLY A 357 17.57 -17.67 13.27
CA GLY A 357 18.82 -18.38 13.60
C GLY A 357 18.94 -18.78 15.07
N GLN A 358 18.24 -18.09 15.97
CA GLN A 358 18.10 -18.46 17.39
C GLN A 358 16.90 -19.40 17.67
N GLY A 359 16.26 -19.94 16.66
CA GLY A 359 15.14 -20.88 16.80
C GLY A 359 13.77 -20.26 17.06
N VAL A 360 13.64 -18.93 16.96
CA VAL A 360 12.33 -18.28 17.06
C VAL A 360 11.49 -18.65 15.84
N SER A 361 10.27 -19.12 16.07
CA SER A 361 9.40 -19.58 15.00
C SER A 361 9.02 -18.47 14.02
N LEU A 362 8.88 -18.79 12.72
CA LEU A 362 8.50 -17.84 11.69
C LEU A 362 7.21 -17.06 11.99
N PRO A 363 6.13 -17.67 12.56
CA PRO A 363 4.96 -16.92 12.98
C PRO A 363 5.25 -15.86 14.04
N MET A 364 6.11 -16.16 15.04
CA MET A 364 6.49 -15.20 16.07
C MET A 364 7.32 -14.04 15.48
N VAL A 365 8.29 -14.34 14.62
CA VAL A 365 9.04 -13.32 13.88
C VAL A 365 8.10 -12.48 13.01
N GLY A 366 7.16 -13.08 12.31
CA GLY A 366 6.14 -12.38 11.53
C GLY A 366 5.28 -11.44 12.37
N LYS A 367 4.88 -11.86 13.58
CA LYS A 367 4.13 -11.07 14.56
C LYS A 367 4.97 -9.87 15.03
N LEU A 368 6.23 -10.10 15.45
CA LEU A 368 7.15 -9.03 15.85
C LEU A 368 7.33 -7.98 14.75
N LEU A 369 7.52 -8.43 13.54
CA LEU A 369 7.71 -7.53 12.40
C LEU A 369 6.41 -6.88 11.90
N GLY A 370 5.24 -7.30 12.33
CA GLY A 370 3.93 -6.82 11.85
C GLY A 370 3.70 -7.15 10.38
N HIS A 371 4.03 -8.39 9.96
CA HIS A 371 3.70 -8.90 8.64
C HIS A 371 2.23 -9.31 8.57
N ALA A 372 1.51 -8.86 7.53
CA ALA A 372 0.11 -9.26 7.32
C ALA A 372 -0.01 -10.65 6.69
N ALA A 373 0.99 -11.09 5.92
CA ALA A 373 1.02 -12.38 5.25
C ALA A 373 2.23 -13.20 5.72
N GLN A 374 2.02 -14.45 6.06
CA GLN A 374 3.08 -15.39 6.47
C GLN A 374 4.13 -15.59 5.36
N ALA A 375 3.72 -15.55 4.09
CA ALA A 375 4.61 -15.63 2.95
C ALA A 375 5.74 -14.57 2.96
N THR A 376 5.51 -13.40 3.61
CA THR A 376 6.55 -12.37 3.76
C THR A 376 7.67 -12.82 4.70
N THR A 377 7.37 -13.65 5.70
CA THR A 377 8.32 -14.16 6.68
C THR A 377 8.98 -15.46 6.20
N ALA A 378 8.32 -16.20 5.29
CA ALA A 378 8.82 -17.46 4.73
C ALA A 378 10.21 -17.34 4.06
N ARG A 379 10.58 -16.12 3.61
CA ARG A 379 11.92 -15.85 3.06
C ARG A 379 13.08 -16.14 4.02
N TYR A 380 12.82 -16.19 5.34
CA TYR A 380 13.82 -16.51 6.36
C TYR A 380 13.86 -18.00 6.74
N ALA A 381 12.99 -18.83 6.15
CA ALA A 381 12.84 -20.24 6.54
C ALA A 381 14.13 -21.04 6.39
N HIS A 382 14.95 -20.71 5.37
CA HIS A 382 16.23 -21.37 5.13
C HIS A 382 17.25 -21.19 6.29
N LEU A 383 17.09 -20.16 7.13
CA LEU A 383 17.96 -19.89 8.29
C LEU A 383 17.59 -20.72 9.53
N ALA A 384 16.48 -21.46 9.49
CA ALA A 384 16.03 -22.29 10.59
C ALA A 384 16.70 -23.70 10.59
N THR A 385 17.56 -24.01 9.62
CA THR A 385 18.17 -25.35 9.47
C THR A 385 19.03 -25.75 10.67
N ASP A 386 19.88 -24.86 11.17
CA ASP A 386 20.74 -25.15 12.30
C ASP A 386 19.98 -25.29 13.62
N PRO A 387 19.04 -24.38 13.98
CA PRO A 387 18.14 -24.60 15.14
C PRO A 387 17.32 -25.90 15.08
N VAL A 388 16.87 -26.29 13.89
CA VAL A 388 16.15 -27.57 13.72
C VAL A 388 17.08 -28.75 13.97
N ARG A 389 18.31 -28.70 13.48
CA ARG A 389 19.34 -29.72 13.72
C ARG A 389 19.67 -29.85 15.21
N GLU A 390 19.85 -28.74 15.91
CA GLU A 390 20.09 -28.73 17.36
C GLU A 390 18.91 -29.33 18.15
N ALA A 391 17.68 -28.95 17.80
CA ALA A 391 16.49 -29.49 18.40
C ALA A 391 16.36 -31.00 18.15
N LEU A 392 16.69 -31.45 16.92
CA LEU A 392 16.69 -32.87 16.58
C LEU A 392 17.76 -33.65 17.41
N ASN A 393 18.97 -33.13 17.53
CA ASN A 393 20.03 -33.73 18.33
C ASN A 393 19.63 -33.83 19.80
N LYS A 394 19.00 -32.80 20.38
CA LYS A 394 18.49 -32.81 21.75
C LYS A 394 17.40 -33.88 21.94
N ALA A 395 16.45 -33.96 21.00
CA ALA A 395 15.38 -34.93 21.03
C ALA A 395 15.92 -36.37 20.92
N THR A 396 16.87 -36.60 20.01
CA THR A 396 17.51 -37.90 19.82
C THR A 396 18.27 -38.34 21.07
N ALA A 397 19.05 -37.44 21.67
CA ALA A 397 19.76 -37.72 22.93
C ALA A 397 18.79 -38.06 24.09
N ALA A 398 17.64 -37.35 24.14
CA ALA A 398 16.61 -37.66 25.14
C ALA A 398 15.94 -39.04 24.89
N MET A 399 15.73 -39.43 23.62
CA MET A 399 15.21 -40.75 23.26
C MET A 399 16.19 -41.85 23.60
N GLU A 400 17.49 -41.66 23.39
CA GLU A 400 18.54 -42.64 23.73
C GLU A 400 18.76 -42.78 25.24
N ALA A 401 18.48 -41.71 26.01
CA ALA A 401 18.63 -41.73 27.47
C ALA A 401 17.42 -42.36 28.21
N MET A 402 16.35 -42.73 27.50
CA MET A 402 15.21 -43.44 28.13
C MET A 402 15.63 -44.83 28.54
N PRO A 403 15.51 -45.23 29.84
CA PRO A 403 15.81 -46.59 30.25
C PRO A 403 14.85 -47.55 29.57
N ASN A 404 15.38 -48.65 29.04
CA ASN A 404 14.55 -49.77 28.63
C ASN A 404 13.81 -50.30 29.91
N GLU A 405 12.55 -49.93 30.08
CA GLU A 405 11.67 -50.60 31.02
C GLU A 405 11.49 -52.02 30.50
N GLN A 406 12.18 -52.95 31.17
CA GLN A 406 11.95 -54.42 31.05
C GLN A 406 10.80 -54.82 31.96
#